data_b56a9448cd805dbbe79d0c273b8068a2
#
_entry.id   b56a9448cd805dbbe79d0c273b8068a2
#
_cell.length_a   1.000
_cell.length_b   1.000
_cell.length_c   1.000
_cell.angle_alpha   90.00
_cell.angle_beta   90.00
_cell.angle_gamma   90.00
#
_symmetry.space_group_name_H-M   'P 1'
#
loop_
_entity.id
_entity.type
_entity.pdbx_description
1 polymer ?
#
loop_
_entity_poly.entity_id
_entity_poly.type
_entity_poly.pdbx_seq_one_letter_code
_entity_poly.pdbx_strand_id
1 'polypeptide(L)'
;MNDITDPSLTTPRAMSGRGNRLSADDWAQAALDLIAEQGVGAVAVEPLARRLGVTKGSFYWHFPSRDALLQAALERWEIFEQKEVFGSLEDVPDPSARLRALFQLVAHEVKPHVIYSELLKALDHPAVRPVIDRVSQRRLDYLIASFRQAGLSRTDAQHRARLAYAAYVGFLQLSLQLQQPKQAREDFEAYVEHVIQTLIPG
;
A
#
# COMPACT_ATOMS: atom_id res chain seq x y z
N MET A 1 -6.50 14.04 -54.17
CA MET A 1 -7.88 14.51 -54.06
C MET A 1 -8.66 13.40 -53.41
N ASN A 2 -8.78 13.44 -52.11
CA ASN A 2 -9.95 13.12 -51.31
C ASN A 2 -9.59 13.32 -49.84
N ASP A 3 -10.16 14.39 -49.38
CA ASP A 3 -10.19 14.87 -48.03
C ASP A 3 -11.10 13.95 -47.17
N ILE A 4 -10.60 13.37 -46.09
CA ILE A 4 -11.46 12.75 -45.05
C ILE A 4 -10.96 13.27 -43.72
N THR A 5 -11.49 14.42 -43.34
CA THR A 5 -11.52 14.95 -41.99
C THR A 5 -12.47 14.10 -41.16
N ASP A 6 -11.95 13.32 -40.23
CA ASP A 6 -12.74 12.65 -39.18
C ASP A 6 -12.86 13.58 -37.96
N PRO A 7 -14.07 14.03 -37.56
CA PRO A 7 -14.31 14.87 -36.41
C PRO A 7 -14.83 14.04 -35.22
N SER A 8 -13.96 13.20 -34.62
CA SER A 8 -14.32 12.50 -33.35
C SER A 8 -13.23 12.56 -32.31
N LEU A 9 -12.64 13.75 -32.10
CA LEU A 9 -11.96 14.05 -30.87
C LEU A 9 -13.01 14.39 -29.82
N THR A 10 -13.47 13.37 -29.13
CA THR A 10 -14.41 13.46 -28.03
C THR A 10 -13.80 14.30 -26.92
N THR A 11 -14.33 15.49 -26.75
CA THR A 11 -14.14 16.39 -25.60
C THR A 11 -14.27 15.59 -24.29
N PRO A 12 -13.43 15.80 -23.27
CA PRO A 12 -13.63 15.22 -21.95
C PRO A 12 -14.98 15.68 -21.44
N ARG A 13 -15.86 14.72 -21.24
CA ARG A 13 -17.19 14.91 -20.67
C ARG A 13 -17.04 15.58 -19.30
N ALA A 14 -17.31 16.87 -19.23
CA ALA A 14 -17.49 17.59 -18.01
C ALA A 14 -18.51 16.82 -17.17
N MET A 15 -18.11 16.25 -16.04
CA MET A 15 -19.02 15.64 -15.07
C MET A 15 -19.88 16.75 -14.48
N SER A 16 -21.05 16.92 -15.07
CA SER A 16 -22.08 17.84 -14.62
C SER A 16 -22.58 17.42 -13.25
N GLY A 17 -22.53 18.35 -12.33
CA GLY A 17 -23.03 18.41 -10.98
C GLY A 17 -24.23 17.51 -10.60
N ARG A 18 -23.91 16.54 -9.75
CA ARG A 18 -24.65 16.31 -8.51
C ARG A 18 -23.62 16.46 -7.42
N GLY A 19 -23.76 17.48 -6.58
CA GLY A 19 -22.89 17.73 -5.45
C GLY A 19 -22.89 16.51 -4.52
N ASN A 20 -22.06 15.52 -4.82
CA ASN A 20 -21.78 14.42 -3.91
C ASN A 20 -21.04 15.06 -2.74
N ARG A 21 -21.74 15.25 -1.63
CA ARG A 21 -21.16 15.79 -0.41
C ARG A 21 -19.99 14.88 -0.03
N LEU A 22 -18.78 15.42 0.03
CA LEU A 22 -17.60 14.65 0.41
C LEU A 22 -17.88 13.92 1.72
N SER A 23 -17.48 12.66 1.77
CA SER A 23 -17.55 11.81 2.95
C SER A 23 -16.28 11.91 3.79
N ALA A 24 -16.30 11.41 5.02
CA ALA A 24 -15.09 11.24 5.83
C ALA A 24 -14.06 10.34 5.12
N ASP A 25 -14.54 9.34 4.37
CA ASP A 25 -13.72 8.43 3.57
C ASP A 25 -12.96 9.14 2.45
N ASP A 26 -13.56 10.13 1.80
CA ASP A 26 -12.89 10.92 0.75
C ASP A 26 -11.72 11.73 1.33
N TRP A 27 -11.91 12.30 2.52
CA TRP A 27 -10.86 13.00 3.25
C TRP A 27 -9.73 12.05 3.69
N ALA A 28 -10.08 10.88 4.22
CA ALA A 28 -9.12 9.86 4.64
C ALA A 28 -8.31 9.34 3.44
N GLN A 29 -8.97 9.11 2.30
CA GLN A 29 -8.29 8.70 1.06
C GLN A 29 -7.37 9.81 0.54
N ALA A 30 -7.81 11.06 0.51
CA ALA A 30 -6.97 12.18 0.10
C ALA A 30 -5.75 12.37 1.02
N ALA A 31 -5.91 12.09 2.33
CA ALA A 31 -4.79 12.09 3.27
C ALA A 31 -3.79 10.96 2.97
N LEU A 32 -4.23 9.75 2.65
CA LEU A 32 -3.35 8.66 2.22
C LEU A 32 -2.61 8.97 0.92
N ASP A 33 -3.28 9.60 -0.04
CA ASP A 33 -2.65 10.05 -1.28
C ASP A 33 -1.56 11.08 -1.01
N LEU A 34 -1.82 12.01 -0.09
CA LEU A 34 -0.83 13.01 0.32
C LEU A 34 0.34 12.41 1.09
N ILE A 35 0.09 11.40 1.93
CA ILE A 35 1.15 10.63 2.61
C ILE A 35 2.05 9.96 1.57
N ALA A 36 1.47 9.30 0.57
CA ALA A 36 2.23 8.66 -0.49
C ALA A 36 3.11 9.64 -1.29
N GLU A 37 2.64 10.86 -1.50
CA GLU A 37 3.33 11.86 -2.31
C GLU A 37 4.39 12.66 -1.52
N GLN A 38 4.13 12.96 -0.24
CA GLN A 38 4.87 13.97 0.52
C GLN A 38 5.15 13.56 1.98
N GLY A 39 4.74 12.36 2.39
CA GLY A 39 4.91 11.85 3.75
C GLY A 39 3.86 12.35 4.76
N VAL A 40 3.91 11.77 5.97
CA VAL A 40 2.94 12.02 7.06
C VAL A 40 2.89 13.51 7.48
N GLY A 41 4.03 14.18 7.46
CA GLY A 41 4.13 15.60 7.86
C GLY A 41 3.32 16.56 6.97
N ALA A 42 3.08 16.18 5.72
CA ALA A 42 2.32 16.97 4.76
C ALA A 42 0.80 16.98 4.99
N VAL A 43 0.27 16.02 5.77
CA VAL A 43 -1.16 15.95 6.06
C VAL A 43 -1.60 17.19 6.83
N ALA A 44 -2.29 18.11 6.17
CA ALA A 44 -2.81 19.34 6.76
C ALA A 44 -4.16 19.70 6.12
N VAL A 45 -5.00 20.40 6.87
CA VAL A 45 -6.39 20.69 6.45
C VAL A 45 -6.45 21.52 5.18
N GLU A 46 -5.60 22.55 5.04
CA GLU A 46 -5.64 23.45 3.89
C GLU A 46 -5.19 22.83 2.57
N PRO A 47 -4.06 22.08 2.51
CA PRO A 47 -3.68 21.34 1.31
C PRO A 47 -4.76 20.35 0.87
N LEU A 48 -5.36 19.62 1.82
CA LEU A 48 -6.40 18.65 1.53
C LEU A 48 -7.70 19.29 1.07
N ALA A 49 -8.16 20.38 1.71
CA ALA A 49 -9.33 21.13 1.26
C ALA A 49 -9.16 21.65 -0.18
N ARG A 50 -7.96 22.17 -0.50
CA ARG A 50 -7.62 22.61 -1.86
C ARG A 50 -7.65 21.46 -2.86
N ARG A 51 -7.05 20.32 -2.50
CA ARG A 51 -7.03 19.11 -3.33
C ARG A 51 -8.43 18.57 -3.62
N LEU A 52 -9.32 18.62 -2.63
CA LEU A 52 -10.70 18.16 -2.73
C LEU A 52 -11.66 19.21 -3.32
N GLY A 53 -11.19 20.41 -3.61
CA GLY A 53 -12.01 21.48 -4.19
C GLY A 53 -13.08 22.03 -3.24
N VAL A 54 -12.82 22.00 -1.92
CA VAL A 54 -13.78 22.44 -0.88
C VAL A 54 -13.19 23.47 0.06
N THR A 55 -14.04 24.07 0.89
CA THR A 55 -13.59 25.01 1.92
C THR A 55 -13.00 24.30 3.14
N LYS A 56 -12.10 24.96 3.87
CA LYS A 56 -11.57 24.48 5.16
C LYS A 56 -12.70 24.18 6.17
N GLY A 57 -13.81 24.94 6.12
CA GLY A 57 -14.98 24.69 6.97
C GLY A 57 -15.61 23.31 6.74
N SER A 58 -15.58 22.79 5.52
CA SER A 58 -16.08 21.45 5.20
C SER A 58 -15.37 20.35 5.96
N PHE A 59 -14.09 20.49 6.28
CA PHE A 59 -13.32 19.54 7.06
C PHE A 59 -13.92 19.30 8.45
N TYR A 60 -14.26 20.37 9.16
CA TYR A 60 -14.73 20.29 10.55
C TYR A 60 -16.12 19.64 10.73
N TRP A 61 -16.84 19.39 9.61
CA TRP A 61 -18.03 18.57 9.63
C TRP A 61 -17.72 17.07 9.73
N HIS A 62 -16.51 16.65 9.36
CA HIS A 62 -16.10 15.25 9.33
C HIS A 62 -15.11 14.90 10.43
N PHE A 63 -14.19 15.81 10.74
CA PHE A 63 -13.11 15.55 11.71
C PHE A 63 -12.93 16.73 12.67
N PRO A 64 -12.81 16.44 13.98
CA PRO A 64 -12.57 17.48 14.98
C PRO A 64 -11.16 18.06 14.90
N SER A 65 -10.19 17.33 14.36
CA SER A 65 -8.78 17.71 14.27
C SER A 65 -8.05 17.04 13.11
N ARG A 66 -6.88 17.59 12.76
CA ARG A 66 -5.92 16.96 11.83
C ARG A 66 -5.55 15.53 12.28
N ASP A 67 -5.33 15.34 13.57
CA ASP A 67 -4.91 14.05 14.11
C ASP A 67 -6.03 13.00 14.02
N ALA A 68 -7.29 13.41 14.17
CA ALA A 68 -8.43 12.53 13.93
C ALA A 68 -8.53 12.09 12.45
N LEU A 69 -8.24 12.97 11.51
CA LEU A 69 -8.14 12.61 10.09
C LEU A 69 -6.97 11.65 9.85
N LEU A 70 -5.79 11.93 10.41
CA LEU A 70 -4.63 11.05 10.25
C LEU A 70 -4.94 9.66 10.79
N GLN A 71 -5.57 9.57 11.96
CA GLN A 71 -6.00 8.29 12.54
C GLN A 71 -6.94 7.54 11.60
N ALA A 72 -7.97 8.20 11.06
CA ALA A 72 -8.90 7.59 10.13
C ALA A 72 -8.23 7.14 8.82
N ALA A 73 -7.28 7.90 8.31
CA ALA A 73 -6.48 7.54 7.14
C ALA A 73 -5.64 6.28 7.40
N LEU A 74 -4.98 6.20 8.55
CA LEU A 74 -4.18 5.04 8.93
C LEU A 74 -5.04 3.78 9.14
N GLU A 75 -6.21 3.92 9.79
CA GLU A 75 -7.17 2.82 9.95
C GLU A 75 -7.69 2.31 8.60
N ARG A 76 -8.03 3.23 7.68
CA ARG A 76 -8.43 2.89 6.33
C ARG A 76 -7.35 2.10 5.58
N TRP A 77 -6.09 2.55 5.68
CA TRP A 77 -4.96 1.85 5.08
C TRP A 77 -4.76 0.45 5.69
N GLU A 78 -4.86 0.32 7.01
CA GLU A 78 -4.73 -0.96 7.73
C GLU A 78 -5.83 -1.96 7.30
N ILE A 79 -7.09 -1.48 7.15
CA ILE A 79 -8.22 -2.30 6.68
C ILE A 79 -8.01 -2.73 5.21
N PHE A 80 -7.57 -1.80 4.36
CA PHE A 80 -7.28 -2.09 2.96
C PHE A 80 -6.20 -3.19 2.84
N GLU A 81 -5.09 -3.04 3.54
CA GLU A 81 -4.01 -4.02 3.58
C GLU A 81 -4.52 -5.42 3.96
N GLN A 82 -5.36 -5.50 4.99
CA GLN A 82 -5.90 -6.76 5.44
C GLN A 82 -6.78 -7.43 4.39
N LYS A 83 -7.63 -6.68 3.72
CA LYS A 83 -8.57 -7.21 2.72
C LYS A 83 -7.88 -7.58 1.41
N GLU A 84 -7.11 -6.67 0.86
CA GLU A 84 -6.55 -6.83 -0.48
C GLU A 84 -5.34 -7.77 -0.51
N VAL A 85 -4.49 -7.73 0.53
CA VAL A 85 -3.30 -8.60 0.55
C VAL A 85 -3.66 -10.00 1.05
N PHE A 86 -4.30 -10.11 2.21
CA PHE A 86 -4.53 -11.43 2.82
C PHE A 86 -5.84 -12.07 2.37
N GLY A 87 -6.92 -11.29 2.21
CA GLY A 87 -8.21 -11.80 1.77
C GLY A 87 -8.18 -12.43 0.38
N SER A 88 -7.42 -11.84 -0.56
CA SER A 88 -7.26 -12.39 -1.92
C SER A 88 -6.55 -13.75 -1.98
N LEU A 89 -5.86 -14.15 -0.92
CA LEU A 89 -5.08 -15.38 -0.85
C LEU A 89 -5.79 -16.53 -0.11
N GLU A 90 -6.93 -16.26 0.53
CA GLU A 90 -7.67 -17.27 1.31
C GLU A 90 -8.15 -18.43 0.44
N ASP A 91 -8.48 -18.17 -0.83
CA ASP A 91 -8.97 -19.17 -1.77
C ASP A 91 -7.87 -20.04 -2.40
N VAL A 92 -6.58 -19.82 -2.08
CA VAL A 92 -5.45 -20.63 -2.58
C VAL A 92 -5.15 -21.75 -1.59
N PRO A 93 -5.55 -23.01 -1.86
CA PRO A 93 -5.49 -24.09 -0.87
C PRO A 93 -4.07 -24.56 -0.60
N ASP A 94 -3.20 -24.62 -1.61
CA ASP A 94 -1.82 -25.05 -1.44
C ASP A 94 -0.97 -23.97 -0.77
N PRO A 95 -0.33 -24.24 0.38
CA PRO A 95 0.44 -23.25 1.13
C PRO A 95 1.65 -22.68 0.36
N SER A 96 2.34 -23.51 -0.42
CA SER A 96 3.49 -23.05 -1.22
C SER A 96 3.04 -22.16 -2.37
N ALA A 97 1.94 -22.52 -3.06
CA ALA A 97 1.32 -21.69 -4.09
C ALA A 97 0.80 -20.35 -3.50
N ARG A 98 0.22 -20.39 -2.30
CA ARG A 98 -0.25 -19.20 -1.60
C ARG A 98 0.89 -18.24 -1.23
N LEU A 99 2.01 -18.74 -0.73
CA LEU A 99 3.22 -17.95 -0.49
C LEU A 99 3.76 -17.35 -1.79
N ARG A 100 3.80 -18.13 -2.87
CA ARG A 100 4.22 -17.65 -4.20
C ARG A 100 3.31 -16.51 -4.69
N ALA A 101 2.00 -16.71 -4.60
CA ALA A 101 1.02 -15.68 -4.98
C ALA A 101 1.18 -14.40 -4.12
N LEU A 102 1.44 -14.53 -2.82
CA LEU A 102 1.72 -13.38 -1.94
C LEU A 102 2.95 -12.60 -2.42
N PHE A 103 4.07 -13.27 -2.69
CA PHE A 103 5.29 -12.57 -3.14
C PHE A 103 5.10 -11.91 -4.49
N GLN A 104 4.38 -12.53 -5.41
CA GLN A 104 4.05 -11.94 -6.71
C GLN A 104 3.11 -10.73 -6.55
N LEU A 105 2.05 -10.84 -5.75
CA LEU A 105 1.15 -9.72 -5.46
C LEU A 105 1.91 -8.53 -4.89
N VAL A 106 2.72 -8.76 -3.86
CA VAL A 106 3.52 -7.73 -3.20
C VAL A 106 4.53 -7.09 -4.16
N ALA A 107 5.10 -7.83 -5.10
CA ALA A 107 6.05 -7.29 -6.08
C ALA A 107 5.41 -6.32 -7.08
N HIS A 108 4.11 -6.45 -7.38
CA HIS A 108 3.44 -5.69 -8.44
C HIS A 108 2.55 -4.54 -7.93
N GLU A 109 2.23 -4.50 -6.64
CA GLU A 109 1.39 -3.47 -6.03
C GLU A 109 2.22 -2.29 -5.51
N VAL A 110 2.35 -1.22 -6.30
CA VAL A 110 3.25 -0.09 -5.97
C VAL A 110 2.70 0.82 -4.87
N LYS A 111 1.43 1.24 -4.97
CA LYS A 111 0.87 2.29 -4.10
C LYS A 111 0.84 1.95 -2.61
N PRO A 112 0.40 0.75 -2.18
CA PRO A 112 0.44 0.37 -0.78
C PRO A 112 1.85 0.38 -0.19
N HIS A 113 2.85 0.03 -1.01
CA HIS A 113 4.25 0.01 -0.61
C HIS A 113 4.84 1.40 -0.42
N VAL A 114 4.45 2.35 -1.27
CA VAL A 114 4.85 3.76 -1.12
C VAL A 114 4.32 4.31 0.20
N ILE A 115 3.03 4.08 0.51
CA ILE A 115 2.44 4.50 1.78
C ILE A 115 3.19 3.86 2.95
N TYR A 116 3.41 2.55 2.92
CA TYR A 116 4.13 1.84 3.98
C TYR A 116 5.55 2.39 4.18
N SER A 117 6.28 2.64 3.10
CA SER A 117 7.62 3.25 3.14
C SER A 117 7.61 4.64 3.78
N GLU A 118 6.61 5.49 3.47
CA GLU A 118 6.48 6.80 4.09
C GLU A 118 6.09 6.71 5.58
N LEU A 119 5.27 5.73 5.96
CA LEU A 119 4.94 5.48 7.37
C LEU A 119 6.16 5.00 8.17
N LEU A 120 7.04 4.17 7.59
CA LEU A 120 8.28 3.75 8.23
C LEU A 120 9.24 4.91 8.53
N LYS A 121 9.19 6.00 7.74
CA LYS A 121 9.98 7.22 8.03
C LYS A 121 9.43 8.04 9.19
N ALA A 122 8.17 7.82 9.57
CA ALA A 122 7.45 8.60 10.57
C ALA A 122 7.17 7.78 11.85
N LEU A 123 8.05 6.83 12.20
CA LEU A 123 7.87 5.97 13.38
C LEU A 123 7.97 6.71 14.73
N ASP A 124 8.49 7.92 14.74
CA ASP A 124 8.48 8.84 15.88
C ASP A 124 7.10 9.49 16.13
N HIS A 125 6.21 9.45 15.11
CA HIS A 125 4.86 10.00 15.24
C HIS A 125 3.96 9.06 16.08
N PRO A 126 3.29 9.57 17.15
CA PRO A 126 2.54 8.73 18.11
C PRO A 126 1.36 7.98 17.48
N ALA A 127 0.74 8.49 16.41
CA ALA A 127 -0.34 7.80 15.71
C ALA A 127 0.17 6.72 14.74
N VAL A 128 1.40 6.84 14.22
CA VAL A 128 1.94 5.95 13.18
C VAL A 128 2.51 4.66 13.79
N ARG A 129 3.37 4.78 14.81
CA ARG A 129 4.04 3.62 15.40
C ARG A 129 3.10 2.48 15.78
N PRO A 130 1.98 2.71 16.53
CA PRO A 130 1.10 1.60 16.91
C PRO A 130 0.48 0.87 15.71
N VAL A 131 0.19 1.59 14.62
CA VAL A 131 -0.36 0.99 13.39
C VAL A 131 0.70 0.13 12.70
N ILE A 132 1.92 0.65 12.56
CA ILE A 132 3.03 -0.10 11.94
C ILE A 132 3.37 -1.33 12.77
N ASP A 133 3.40 -1.24 14.09
CA ASP A 133 3.66 -2.38 14.97
C ASP A 133 2.61 -3.49 14.76
N ARG A 134 1.32 -3.14 14.73
CA ARG A 134 0.24 -4.12 14.46
C ARG A 134 0.32 -4.75 13.08
N VAL A 135 0.54 -3.93 12.05
CA VAL A 135 0.65 -4.42 10.65
C VAL A 135 1.87 -5.32 10.49
N SER A 136 3.02 -4.93 11.04
CA SER A 136 4.25 -5.71 10.99
C SER A 136 4.09 -7.06 11.70
N GLN A 137 3.46 -7.07 12.88
CA GLN A 137 3.20 -8.29 13.61
C GLN A 137 2.27 -9.22 12.83
N ARG A 138 1.17 -8.69 12.28
CA ARG A 138 0.22 -9.47 11.47
C ARG A 138 0.89 -10.10 10.24
N ARG A 139 1.72 -9.35 9.55
CA ARG A 139 2.49 -9.86 8.39
C ARG A 139 3.43 -10.99 8.77
N LEU A 140 4.15 -10.84 9.88
CA LEU A 140 5.03 -11.89 10.40
C LEU A 140 4.25 -13.13 10.81
N ASP A 141 3.14 -12.97 11.52
CA ASP A 141 2.30 -14.10 11.95
C ASP A 141 1.72 -14.86 10.75
N TYR A 142 1.26 -14.12 9.72
CA TYR A 142 0.79 -14.74 8.48
C TYR A 142 1.90 -15.54 7.76
N LEU A 143 3.09 -14.97 7.62
CA LEU A 143 4.22 -15.65 7.01
C LEU A 143 4.63 -16.89 7.81
N ILE A 144 4.71 -16.80 9.14
CA ILE A 144 5.03 -17.94 10.01
C ILE A 144 4.00 -19.04 9.81
N ALA A 145 2.69 -18.71 9.85
CA ALA A 145 1.63 -19.68 9.65
C ALA A 145 1.71 -20.34 8.26
N SER A 146 1.94 -19.56 7.22
CA SER A 146 2.05 -20.06 5.84
C SER A 146 3.26 -20.96 5.66
N PHE A 147 4.43 -20.61 6.18
CA PHE A 147 5.61 -21.48 6.15
C PHE A 147 5.43 -22.76 6.98
N ARG A 148 4.72 -22.70 8.11
CA ARG A 148 4.36 -23.87 8.89
C ARG A 148 3.47 -24.83 8.10
N GLN A 149 2.46 -24.28 7.41
CA GLN A 149 1.56 -25.06 6.55
C GLN A 149 2.29 -25.67 5.34
N ALA A 150 3.31 -24.97 4.83
CA ALA A 150 4.20 -25.48 3.78
C ALA A 150 5.23 -26.53 4.29
N GLY A 151 5.12 -27.00 5.54
CA GLY A 151 5.90 -28.12 6.06
C GLY A 151 7.17 -27.75 6.85
N LEU A 152 7.50 -26.48 7.03
CA LEU A 152 8.69 -26.11 7.82
C LEU A 152 8.49 -26.37 9.32
N SER A 153 9.59 -26.64 10.02
CA SER A 153 9.59 -26.66 11.49
C SER A 153 9.18 -25.28 12.06
N ARG A 154 8.75 -25.24 13.32
CA ARG A 154 8.39 -23.96 13.98
C ARG A 154 9.53 -22.96 13.91
N THR A 155 10.74 -23.39 14.21
CA THR A 155 11.94 -22.55 14.23
C THR A 155 12.30 -22.07 12.83
N ASP A 156 12.30 -22.96 11.83
CA ASP A 156 12.62 -22.61 10.45
C ASP A 156 11.57 -21.66 9.86
N ALA A 157 10.29 -21.87 10.15
CA ALA A 157 9.22 -20.97 9.73
C ALA A 157 9.38 -19.56 10.31
N GLN A 158 9.75 -19.45 11.60
CA GLN A 158 10.04 -18.14 12.21
C GLN A 158 11.25 -17.44 11.58
N HIS A 159 12.34 -18.18 11.35
CA HIS A 159 13.53 -17.60 10.71
C HIS A 159 13.24 -17.20 9.26
N ARG A 160 12.53 -18.04 8.51
CA ARG A 160 12.18 -17.78 7.12
C ARG A 160 11.23 -16.59 6.99
N ALA A 161 10.22 -16.48 7.86
CA ALA A 161 9.31 -15.35 7.90
C ALA A 161 10.04 -14.02 8.19
N ARG A 162 10.96 -14.02 9.15
CA ARG A 162 11.78 -12.83 9.45
C ARG A 162 12.68 -12.45 8.27
N LEU A 163 13.31 -13.43 7.63
CA LEU A 163 14.15 -13.20 6.46
C LEU A 163 13.34 -12.62 5.29
N ALA A 164 12.18 -13.22 4.98
CA ALA A 164 11.28 -12.75 3.93
C ALA A 164 10.81 -11.32 4.19
N TYR A 165 10.39 -11.03 5.43
CA TYR A 165 9.91 -9.70 5.79
C TYR A 165 11.04 -8.66 5.79
N ALA A 166 12.23 -9.00 6.28
CA ALA A 166 13.40 -8.12 6.22
C ALA A 166 13.84 -7.84 4.78
N ALA A 167 13.82 -8.85 3.91
CA ALA A 167 14.10 -8.69 2.48
C ALA A 167 13.10 -7.72 1.82
N TYR A 168 11.80 -7.85 2.13
CA TYR A 168 10.77 -6.92 1.66
C TYR A 168 11.03 -5.49 2.12
N VAL A 169 11.24 -5.26 3.42
CA VAL A 169 11.49 -3.92 3.95
C VAL A 169 12.77 -3.32 3.37
N GLY A 170 13.83 -4.13 3.25
CA GLY A 170 15.08 -3.73 2.62
C GLY A 170 14.91 -3.37 1.14
N PHE A 171 14.11 -4.15 0.41
CA PHE A 171 13.77 -3.84 -0.97
C PHE A 171 13.05 -2.49 -1.10
N LEU A 172 12.07 -2.19 -0.23
CA LEU A 172 11.40 -0.89 -0.24
C LEU A 172 12.37 0.27 0.02
N GLN A 173 13.29 0.10 0.97
CA GLN A 173 14.32 1.10 1.29
C GLN A 173 15.22 1.36 0.07
N LEU A 174 15.72 0.30 -0.55
CA LEU A 174 16.61 0.39 -1.71
C LEU A 174 15.85 1.02 -2.91
N SER A 175 14.68 0.53 -3.23
CA SER A 175 13.95 0.89 -4.45
C SER A 175 13.28 2.26 -4.35
N LEU A 176 12.55 2.54 -3.25
CA LEU A 176 11.74 3.76 -3.12
C LEU A 176 12.53 4.93 -2.53
N GLN A 177 13.44 4.66 -1.59
CA GLN A 177 14.16 5.74 -0.92
C GLN A 177 15.53 6.02 -1.54
N LEU A 178 16.29 4.98 -1.89
CA LEU A 178 17.59 5.11 -2.50
C LEU A 178 17.57 5.05 -4.04
N GLN A 179 16.43 4.68 -4.62
CA GLN A 179 16.24 4.51 -6.06
C GLN A 179 17.28 3.56 -6.68
N GLN A 180 17.59 2.48 -5.96
CA GLN A 180 18.58 1.49 -6.37
C GLN A 180 18.06 0.06 -6.19
N PRO A 181 18.51 -0.89 -7.03
CA PRO A 181 19.17 -0.63 -8.31
C PRO A 181 18.18 -0.05 -9.32
N LYS A 182 18.67 0.65 -10.33
CA LYS A 182 17.88 1.02 -11.51
C LYS A 182 17.76 -0.23 -12.39
N GLN A 183 16.81 -1.10 -12.07
CA GLN A 183 16.60 -2.36 -12.78
C GLN A 183 15.66 -2.15 -13.96
N ALA A 184 15.95 -2.81 -15.10
CA ALA A 184 14.97 -3.04 -16.12
C ALA A 184 13.85 -3.95 -15.59
N ARG A 185 12.66 -3.90 -16.19
CA ARG A 185 11.52 -4.72 -15.74
C ARG A 185 11.85 -6.22 -15.73
N GLU A 186 12.55 -6.70 -16.73
CA GLU A 186 12.95 -8.10 -16.85
C GLU A 186 13.89 -8.54 -15.71
N ASP A 187 14.84 -7.68 -15.31
CA ASP A 187 15.74 -7.94 -14.19
C ASP A 187 14.97 -7.99 -12.87
N PHE A 188 13.95 -7.16 -12.73
CA PHE A 188 13.09 -7.15 -11.55
C PHE A 188 12.27 -8.44 -11.44
N GLU A 189 11.65 -8.90 -12.51
CA GLU A 189 10.90 -10.18 -12.54
C GLU A 189 11.82 -11.37 -12.21
N ALA A 190 13.03 -11.39 -12.76
CA ALA A 190 14.03 -12.41 -12.45
C ALA A 190 14.42 -12.37 -10.96
N TYR A 191 14.58 -11.19 -10.38
CA TYR A 191 14.85 -11.02 -8.96
C TYR A 191 13.70 -11.54 -8.09
N VAL A 192 12.44 -11.21 -8.42
CA VAL A 192 11.27 -11.69 -7.69
C VAL A 192 11.20 -13.22 -7.72
N GLU A 193 11.41 -13.83 -8.88
CA GLU A 193 11.41 -15.30 -9.02
C GLU A 193 12.57 -15.93 -8.21
N HIS A 194 13.76 -15.33 -8.22
CA HIS A 194 14.88 -15.78 -7.39
C HIS A 194 14.55 -15.74 -5.90
N VAL A 195 13.89 -14.67 -5.42
CA VAL A 195 13.43 -14.56 -4.01
C VAL A 195 12.43 -15.66 -3.69
N ILE A 196 11.46 -15.89 -4.57
CA ILE A 196 10.46 -16.95 -4.43
C ILE A 196 11.12 -18.32 -4.30
N GLN A 197 12.01 -18.68 -5.23
CA GLN A 197 12.72 -19.96 -5.24
C GLN A 197 13.61 -20.16 -4.00
N THR A 198 14.20 -19.07 -3.50
CA THR A 198 15.07 -19.11 -2.33
C THR A 198 14.29 -19.27 -1.01
N LEU A 199 13.14 -18.61 -0.91
CA LEU A 199 12.40 -18.51 0.35
C LEU A 199 11.29 -19.57 0.50
N ILE A 200 10.67 -20.02 -0.58
CA ILE A 200 9.56 -20.96 -0.52
C ILE A 200 10.09 -22.39 -0.63
N PRO A 201 9.69 -23.31 0.28
CA PRO A 201 10.03 -24.74 0.16
C PRO A 201 9.50 -25.31 -1.16
N GLY A 202 10.32 -26.14 -1.81
CA GLY A 202 9.91 -26.92 -2.98
C GLY A 202 8.96 -28.04 -2.63
#